data_5aa50b48aea93f7c398d29898e1f67b6
#
_entry.id   5aa50b48aea93f7c398d29898e1f67b6
#
_cell.length_a   1.000
_cell.length_b   1.000
_cell.length_c   1.000
_cell.angle_alpha   90.00
_cell.angle_beta   90.00
_cell.angle_gamma   90.00
#
_symmetry.space_group_name_H-M   'P 1'
#
loop_
_entity.id
_entity.type
_entity.pdbx_description
1 polymer ?
#
loop_
_entity_poly.entity_id
_entity_poly.type
_entity_poly.pdbx_seq_one_letter_code
_entity_poly.pdbx_strand_id
1 'polypeptide(L)'
;GEKIDCLKVFNYHTERDILAKRFNSLYVGMYNDIKIVGFKSQFGHSFYDDEIEPLFDTIRGPGFNTKETREGIHYKNFMGTYLLGPLLILNPDFTIDFANEIGMSEFKPAFYDTAKAAYEMRLKQYTDDKTGFYY
;
A
#
# COMPACT_ATOMS: atom_id res chain seq x y z
N GLY A 1 22.58 -3.12 16.41
CA GLY A 1 21.97 -1.90 15.86
C GLY A 1 21.50 -0.98 16.98
N GLU A 2 21.43 0.29 16.70
CA GLU A 2 20.87 1.27 17.65
C GLU A 2 19.35 1.18 17.65
N LYS A 3 18.76 1.17 18.85
CA LYS A 3 17.31 1.19 19.01
C LYS A 3 16.86 2.64 19.23
N ILE A 4 15.91 3.08 18.42
CA ILE A 4 15.28 4.39 18.53
C ILE A 4 13.86 4.18 19.05
N ASP A 5 13.55 4.77 20.20
CA ASP A 5 12.20 4.74 20.75
C ASP A 5 11.31 5.76 20.01
N CYS A 6 10.13 5.28 19.59
CA CYS A 6 9.10 6.06 18.93
C CYS A 6 7.91 6.32 19.87
N LEU A 7 6.86 6.97 19.34
CA LEU A 7 5.65 7.32 20.13
C LEU A 7 4.85 6.11 20.63
N LYS A 8 5.10 4.92 20.13
CA LYS A 8 4.43 3.66 20.53
C LYS A 8 2.90 3.73 20.39
N VAL A 9 2.41 4.39 19.35
CA VAL A 9 0.97 4.46 19.06
C VAL A 9 0.44 3.09 18.64
N PHE A 10 1.26 2.34 17.91
CA PHE A 10 0.96 0.98 17.47
C PHE A 10 2.03 0.02 17.96
N ASN A 11 1.63 -1.24 18.20
CA ASN A 11 2.55 -2.28 18.61
C ASN A 11 3.28 -2.89 17.41
N TYR A 12 4.18 -2.13 16.84
CA TYR A 12 5.07 -2.60 15.78
C TYR A 12 6.46 -1.98 15.89
N HIS A 13 7.42 -2.60 15.24
CA HIS A 13 8.76 -2.04 15.10
C HIS A 13 9.22 -2.13 13.64
N THR A 14 10.16 -1.28 13.29
CA THR A 14 10.78 -1.29 11.97
C THR A 14 12.26 -1.54 12.12
N GLU A 15 12.76 -2.53 11.41
CA GLU A 15 14.17 -2.83 11.28
C GLU A 15 14.72 -2.25 9.98
N ARG A 16 15.88 -1.61 10.05
CA ARG A 16 16.59 -1.13 8.89
C ARG A 16 17.99 -1.73 8.87
N ASP A 17 18.27 -2.52 7.85
CA ASP A 17 19.64 -2.90 7.52
C ASP A 17 20.25 -1.82 6.62
N ILE A 18 21.24 -1.10 7.16
CA ILE A 18 21.92 -0.02 6.43
C ILE A 18 22.71 -0.56 5.24
N LEU A 19 23.13 -1.82 5.30
CA LEU A 19 23.88 -2.49 4.23
C LEU A 19 22.97 -3.14 3.20
N ALA A 20 21.70 -3.35 3.52
CA ALA A 20 20.74 -3.90 2.58
C ALA A 20 20.41 -2.91 1.47
N LYS A 21 20.26 -3.43 0.26
CA LYS A 21 19.78 -2.64 -0.85
C LYS A 21 18.32 -2.26 -0.63
N ARG A 22 17.97 -1.05 -1.07
CA ARG A 22 16.57 -0.64 -1.21
C ARG A 22 15.86 -1.66 -2.08
N PHE A 23 14.73 -2.16 -1.63
CA PHE A 23 13.91 -2.94 -2.51
C PHE A 23 12.82 -2.09 -3.17
N ASN A 24 12.66 -2.33 -4.47
CA ASN A 24 11.67 -1.68 -5.30
C ASN A 24 10.79 -2.76 -5.90
N SER A 25 9.48 -2.55 -5.88
CA SER A 25 8.53 -3.52 -6.41
C SER A 25 7.27 -2.87 -6.93
N LEU A 26 6.73 -3.42 -8.00
CA LEU A 26 5.32 -3.28 -8.31
C LEU A 26 4.51 -3.90 -7.18
N TYR A 27 3.35 -3.32 -6.91
CA TYR A 27 2.46 -3.79 -5.87
C TYR A 27 1.04 -3.96 -6.40
N VAL A 28 0.44 -5.08 -6.06
CA VAL A 28 -1.00 -5.30 -6.18
C VAL A 28 -1.50 -5.83 -4.84
N GLY A 29 -2.52 -5.23 -4.30
CA GLY A 29 -3.18 -5.64 -3.06
C GLY A 29 -4.68 -5.63 -3.17
N MET A 30 -5.33 -5.94 -2.06
CA MET A 30 -6.78 -5.93 -1.91
C MET A 30 -7.14 -5.00 -0.74
N TYR A 31 -8.09 -4.12 -0.95
CA TYR A 31 -8.78 -3.34 0.05
C TYR A 31 -10.28 -3.65 -0.07
N ASN A 32 -10.86 -4.33 0.91
CA ASN A 32 -12.20 -4.91 0.74
C ASN A 32 -12.26 -5.69 -0.59
N ASP A 33 -13.16 -5.30 -1.50
CA ASP A 33 -13.32 -5.92 -2.82
C ASP A 33 -12.60 -5.16 -3.95
N ILE A 34 -11.78 -4.14 -3.60
CA ILE A 34 -11.09 -3.27 -4.55
C ILE A 34 -9.63 -3.69 -4.68
N LYS A 35 -9.18 -4.01 -5.89
CA LYS A 35 -7.75 -4.22 -6.14
C LYS A 35 -7.02 -2.89 -6.15
N ILE A 36 -5.90 -2.84 -5.45
CA ILE A 36 -5.04 -1.67 -5.32
C ILE A 36 -3.77 -1.90 -6.12
N VAL A 37 -3.42 -0.93 -6.94
CA VAL A 37 -2.13 -0.89 -7.65
C VAL A 37 -1.24 0.19 -7.07
N GLY A 38 0.04 -0.10 -6.94
CA GLY A 38 0.99 0.84 -6.39
C GLY A 38 2.43 0.44 -6.65
N PHE A 39 3.30 1.19 -6.03
CA PHE A 39 4.74 0.98 -6.10
C PHE A 39 5.33 1.05 -4.71
N LYS A 40 6.24 0.16 -4.40
CA LYS A 40 6.99 0.18 -3.14
C LYS A 40 8.45 0.46 -3.39
N SER A 41 9.03 1.31 -2.53
CA SER A 41 10.45 1.58 -2.51
C SER A 41 10.86 1.87 -1.07
N GLN A 42 11.38 0.87 -0.38
CA GLN A 42 11.68 0.97 1.04
C GLN A 42 13.00 0.32 1.42
N PHE A 43 13.58 0.77 2.53
CA PHE A 43 14.78 0.23 3.14
C PHE A 43 14.48 -0.55 4.43
N GLY A 44 13.36 -0.21 5.07
CA GLY A 44 12.97 -0.80 6.34
C GLY A 44 12.01 -1.97 6.15
N HIS A 45 12.04 -2.89 7.09
CA HIS A 45 11.09 -3.99 7.23
C HIS A 45 10.33 -3.79 8.52
N SER A 46 9.01 -3.69 8.45
CA SER A 46 8.17 -3.55 9.63
C SER A 46 7.58 -4.90 10.05
N PHE A 47 7.50 -5.08 11.35
CA PHE A 47 6.98 -6.26 12.01
C PHE A 47 5.96 -5.82 13.04
N TYR A 48 4.77 -6.37 12.98
CA TYR A 48 3.70 -6.08 13.92
C TYR A 48 3.00 -7.38 14.33
N ASP A 49 2.35 -7.36 15.47
CA ASP A 49 1.60 -8.51 15.94
C ASP A 49 0.23 -8.64 15.23
N ASP A 50 -0.46 -9.75 15.51
CA ASP A 50 -1.65 -10.13 14.78
C ASP A 50 -2.89 -9.25 15.10
N GLU A 51 -2.81 -8.40 16.10
CA GLU A 51 -3.91 -7.52 16.51
C GLU A 51 -4.08 -6.26 15.63
N ILE A 52 -3.07 -5.97 14.79
CA ILE A 52 -3.14 -4.81 13.89
C ILE A 52 -3.80 -5.22 12.58
N GLU A 53 -4.90 -4.55 12.25
CA GLU A 53 -5.59 -4.71 10.97
C GLU A 53 -4.75 -4.12 9.83
N PRO A 54 -4.45 -4.90 8.77
CA PRO A 54 -3.75 -4.37 7.61
C PRO A 54 -4.67 -3.42 6.82
N LEU A 55 -4.06 -2.44 6.15
CA LEU A 55 -4.80 -1.62 5.21
C LEU A 55 -5.04 -2.37 3.89
N PHE A 56 -4.09 -3.19 3.47
CA PHE A 56 -4.17 -3.98 2.25
C PHE A 56 -3.67 -5.41 2.47
N ASP A 57 -4.34 -6.38 1.86
CA ASP A 57 -3.80 -7.73 1.69
C ASP A 57 -3.02 -7.81 0.39
N THR A 58 -1.75 -8.19 0.46
CA THR A 58 -0.85 -8.24 -0.69
C THR A 58 -1.17 -9.43 -1.59
N ILE A 59 -1.39 -9.16 -2.87
CA ILE A 59 -1.52 -10.16 -3.94
C ILE A 59 -0.18 -10.32 -4.65
N ARG A 60 0.52 -9.22 -4.91
CA ARG A 60 1.82 -9.19 -5.59
C ARG A 60 2.73 -8.12 -5.00
N GLY A 61 3.97 -8.44 -4.82
CA GLY A 61 4.95 -7.59 -4.18
C GLY A 61 5.11 -7.92 -2.69
N PRO A 62 5.96 -7.23 -1.97
CA PRO A 62 6.14 -7.41 -0.53
C PRO A 62 5.06 -6.68 0.26
N GLY A 63 4.65 -7.26 1.38
CA GLY A 63 3.89 -6.57 2.42
C GLY A 63 4.76 -5.62 3.25
N PHE A 64 4.53 -5.49 4.53
CA PHE A 64 5.36 -4.69 5.45
C PHE A 64 6.82 -5.11 5.48
N ASN A 65 7.07 -6.38 5.19
CA ASN A 65 8.38 -6.95 4.98
C ASN A 65 8.29 -8.03 3.89
N THR A 66 9.40 -8.67 3.57
CA THR A 66 9.46 -9.67 2.48
C THR A 66 8.76 -10.99 2.78
N LYS A 67 8.32 -11.23 4.01
CA LYS A 67 7.66 -12.46 4.45
C LYS A 67 6.16 -12.29 4.70
N GLU A 68 5.71 -11.03 4.84
CA GLU A 68 4.33 -10.69 5.15
C GLU A 68 3.51 -10.44 3.89
N THR A 69 2.25 -10.86 3.93
CA THR A 69 1.25 -10.48 2.93
C THR A 69 0.42 -9.28 3.36
N ARG A 70 0.58 -8.83 4.62
CA ARG A 70 -0.11 -7.66 5.17
C ARG A 70 0.66 -6.39 4.82
N GLU A 71 -0.03 -5.37 4.36
CA GLU A 71 0.55 -4.07 4.03
C GLU A 71 -0.26 -2.93 4.64
N GLY A 72 0.45 -2.02 5.27
CA GLY A 72 -0.14 -0.85 5.89
C GLY A 72 -0.88 -1.15 7.20
N ILE A 73 -1.44 -0.13 7.78
CA ILE A 73 -2.21 -0.17 9.02
C ILE A 73 -3.55 0.54 8.79
N HIS A 74 -4.63 -0.12 9.19
CA HIS A 74 -5.94 0.49 9.31
C HIS A 74 -6.37 0.46 10.78
N TYR A 75 -6.51 1.61 11.39
CA TYR A 75 -6.95 1.73 12.78
C TYR A 75 -7.87 2.92 12.95
N LYS A 76 -9.15 2.70 13.12
CA LYS A 76 -10.16 3.77 13.15
C LYS A 76 -10.04 4.63 11.91
N ASN A 77 -9.84 5.93 12.05
CA ASN A 77 -9.67 6.89 10.95
C ASN A 77 -8.20 7.06 10.54
N PHE A 78 -7.30 6.19 11.00
CA PHE A 78 -5.90 6.21 10.62
C PHE A 78 -5.64 5.16 9.53
N MET A 79 -5.11 5.60 8.42
CA MET A 79 -4.61 4.73 7.34
C MET A 79 -3.14 5.07 7.05
N GLY A 80 -2.27 4.10 7.19
CA GLY A 80 -0.83 4.24 6.94
C GLY A 80 -0.33 3.16 6.01
N THR A 81 0.51 3.51 5.03
CA THR A 81 1.04 2.55 4.07
C THR A 81 2.42 2.95 3.58
N TYR A 82 3.23 1.96 3.17
CA TYR A 82 4.48 2.17 2.45
C TYR A 82 4.31 2.26 0.93
N LEU A 83 3.08 2.18 0.43
CA LEU A 83 2.84 2.40 -1.00
C LEU A 83 3.12 3.86 -1.36
N LEU A 84 3.96 4.04 -2.37
CA LEU A 84 4.28 5.36 -2.87
C LEU A 84 3.18 5.89 -3.78
N GLY A 85 3.06 7.21 -3.76
CA GLY A 85 2.07 7.95 -4.51
C GLY A 85 2.27 7.96 -6.04
N PRO A 86 1.28 8.46 -6.71
CA PRO A 86 0.05 9.04 -6.16
C PRO A 86 -1.04 7.96 -5.95
N LEU A 87 -1.06 7.34 -4.78
CA LEU A 87 -1.93 6.20 -4.46
C LEU A 87 -3.40 6.44 -4.83
N LEU A 88 -3.94 7.59 -4.43
CA LEU A 88 -5.35 7.92 -4.68
C LEU A 88 -5.65 8.09 -6.17
N ILE A 89 -4.78 8.76 -6.92
CA ILE A 89 -4.97 8.97 -8.37
C ILE A 89 -4.89 7.65 -9.14
N LEU A 90 -4.02 6.74 -8.69
CA LEU A 90 -3.85 5.44 -9.32
C LEU A 90 -5.02 4.48 -9.07
N ASN A 91 -5.82 4.72 -8.03
CA ASN A 91 -6.88 3.83 -7.55
C ASN A 91 -8.18 4.60 -7.34
N PRO A 92 -8.91 4.95 -8.41
CA PRO A 92 -10.06 5.84 -8.32
C PRO A 92 -11.22 5.29 -7.47
N ASP A 93 -11.45 3.98 -7.45
CA ASP A 93 -12.50 3.37 -6.61
C ASP A 93 -12.12 3.45 -5.13
N PHE A 94 -10.86 3.15 -4.80
CA PHE A 94 -10.35 3.35 -3.45
C PHE A 94 -10.43 4.81 -3.01
N THR A 95 -10.21 5.74 -3.92
CA THR A 95 -10.35 7.18 -3.64
C THR A 95 -11.78 7.55 -3.25
N ILE A 96 -12.77 6.96 -3.91
CA ILE A 96 -14.18 7.17 -3.56
C ILE A 96 -14.49 6.58 -2.18
N ASP A 97 -14.06 5.36 -1.90
CA ASP A 97 -14.24 4.73 -0.59
C ASP A 97 -13.58 5.53 0.52
N PHE A 98 -12.34 5.94 0.31
CA PHE A 98 -11.61 6.79 1.24
C PHE A 98 -12.32 8.13 1.48
N ALA A 99 -12.85 8.76 0.42
CA ALA A 99 -13.61 9.99 0.54
C ALA A 99 -14.89 9.81 1.38
N ASN A 100 -15.58 8.69 1.19
CA ASN A 100 -16.76 8.35 1.99
C ASN A 100 -16.41 8.17 3.48
N GLU A 101 -15.31 7.50 3.80
CA GLU A 101 -14.86 7.31 5.18
C GLU A 101 -14.54 8.62 5.91
N ILE A 102 -14.03 9.60 5.21
CA ILE A 102 -13.78 10.95 5.77
C ILE A 102 -14.99 11.87 5.69
N GLY A 103 -16.17 11.33 5.35
CA GLY A 103 -17.45 12.06 5.36
C GLY A 103 -17.77 12.84 4.09
N MET A 104 -17.03 12.63 2.99
CA MET A 104 -17.32 13.22 1.68
C MET A 104 -18.26 12.30 0.88
N SER A 105 -19.50 12.15 1.34
CA SER A 105 -20.52 11.39 0.62
C SER A 105 -20.76 11.98 -0.78
N GLU A 106 -21.02 11.11 -1.75
CA GLU A 106 -21.25 11.48 -3.17
C GLU A 106 -20.01 12.04 -3.90
N PHE A 107 -18.82 11.92 -3.30
CA PHE A 107 -17.61 12.35 -3.99
C PHE A 107 -17.34 11.46 -5.22
N LYS A 108 -17.09 12.11 -6.36
CA LYS A 108 -16.56 11.47 -7.57
C LYS A 108 -15.44 12.32 -8.14
N PRO A 109 -14.27 11.75 -8.42
CA PRO A 109 -13.19 12.49 -9.08
C PRO A 109 -13.64 13.04 -10.44
N ALA A 110 -13.26 14.28 -10.78
CA ALA A 110 -13.63 14.93 -12.04
C ALA A 110 -13.21 14.13 -13.29
N PHE A 111 -12.11 13.37 -13.19
CA PHE A 111 -11.55 12.56 -14.28
C PHE A 111 -11.76 11.06 -14.06
N TYR A 112 -12.84 10.68 -13.38
CA TYR A 112 -13.04 9.29 -12.96
C TYR A 112 -12.91 8.29 -14.10
N ASP A 113 -13.60 8.50 -15.22
CA ASP A 113 -13.63 7.54 -16.33
C ASP A 113 -12.25 7.36 -16.97
N THR A 114 -11.50 8.45 -17.13
CA THR A 114 -10.12 8.42 -17.61
C THR A 114 -9.16 7.74 -16.61
N ALA A 115 -9.31 8.09 -15.33
CA ALA A 115 -8.53 7.47 -14.26
C ALA A 115 -8.83 5.96 -14.14
N LYS A 116 -10.11 5.58 -14.29
CA LYS A 116 -10.53 4.18 -14.27
C LYS A 116 -9.95 3.38 -15.43
N ALA A 117 -9.99 3.91 -16.64
CA ALA A 117 -9.38 3.27 -17.80
C ALA A 117 -7.85 3.11 -17.63
N ALA A 118 -7.17 4.13 -17.11
CA ALA A 118 -5.73 4.06 -16.80
C ALA A 118 -5.41 3.04 -15.71
N TYR A 119 -6.24 2.97 -14.66
CA TYR A 119 -6.14 1.97 -13.60
C TYR A 119 -6.26 0.54 -14.15
N GLU A 120 -7.27 0.27 -15.00
CA GLU A 120 -7.49 -1.07 -15.57
C GLU A 120 -6.30 -1.52 -16.44
N MET A 121 -5.75 -0.61 -17.25
CA MET A 121 -4.52 -0.89 -18.01
C MET A 121 -3.35 -1.23 -17.08
N ARG A 122 -3.17 -0.46 -16.02
CA ARG A 122 -2.09 -0.66 -15.04
C ARG A 122 -2.29 -1.94 -14.25
N LEU A 123 -3.51 -2.22 -13.82
CA LEU A 123 -3.83 -3.47 -13.12
C LEU A 123 -3.49 -4.68 -13.99
N LYS A 124 -3.86 -4.65 -15.26
CA LYS A 124 -3.49 -5.71 -16.22
C LYS A 124 -1.99 -5.88 -16.34
N GLN A 125 -1.23 -4.78 -16.44
CA GLN A 125 0.24 -4.83 -16.49
C GLN A 125 0.83 -5.37 -15.19
N TYR A 126 0.33 -4.93 -14.03
CA TYR A 126 0.89 -5.28 -12.72
C TYR A 126 0.52 -6.70 -12.28
N THR A 127 -0.51 -7.29 -12.86
CA THR A 127 -0.86 -8.70 -12.65
C THR A 127 -0.17 -9.66 -13.62
N ASP A 128 0.45 -9.16 -14.69
CA ASP A 128 1.26 -9.99 -15.61
C ASP A 128 2.62 -10.30 -14.97
N ASP A 129 2.91 -11.58 -14.74
CA ASP A 129 4.16 -12.04 -14.13
C ASP A 129 5.42 -11.68 -14.94
N LYS A 130 5.25 -11.40 -16.23
CA LYS A 130 6.35 -10.92 -17.08
C LYS A 130 6.69 -9.46 -16.89
N THR A 131 5.80 -8.69 -16.26
CA THR A 131 6.04 -7.28 -15.95
C THR A 131 6.77 -7.19 -14.62
N GLY A 132 7.89 -6.49 -14.57
CA GLY A 132 8.69 -6.27 -13.37
C GLY A 132 9.56 -5.04 -13.50
N PHE A 133 10.28 -4.70 -12.43
CA PHE A 133 11.38 -3.74 -12.51
C PHE A 133 12.64 -4.48 -12.93
N TYR A 134 13.23 -4.00 -13.98
CA TYR A 134 14.58 -4.39 -14.38
C TYR A 134 15.53 -3.32 -13.88
N TYR A 135 16.29 -3.60 -12.82
CA TYR A 135 17.38 -2.79 -12.31
C TYR A 135 18.67 -3.59 -12.34
#